data_ae9a4fe918d20b4ccfc3c6ba74a9de97
#
_entry.id   ae9a4fe918d20b4ccfc3c6ba74a9de97
#
_cell.length_a   1.000
_cell.length_b   1.000
_cell.length_c   1.000
_cell.angle_alpha   90.00
_cell.angle_beta   90.00
_cell.angle_gamma   90.00
#
_symmetry.space_group_name_H-M   'P 1'
#
loop_
_entity.id
_entity.type
_entity.pdbx_description
1 polymer ?
#
loop_
_entity_poly.entity_id
_entity_poly.type
_entity_poly.pdbx_seq_one_letter_code
_entity_poly.pdbx_strand_id
1 'polypeptide(L)'
;MGGTAAMECKIVTIPGDGIGPEIVREACKVLDKVGEVFGHKFDYTPILMGGCSIDAHGVPLTDEALATAKAADAVLLGAVGGNVGNSRWYDVAPNLRPEAGLLAIRKGLGLFANIRPAYLYKELADACPLKKEISAAGFDMVIMRELTGGLYFGERHTEKVDGVLTATDTLTYNENEIRRIAIKAFDIAMKRRKKVISVDKANVLDSSRLWRKVTEEVAKDYPDVTLEHMLVDNCAMQIVRNPKQFDVILTENMFGDILSDEASMVTGSIGMLASASLNDSKFGLYEPSGGSAPDIAGKGIANPIATILSAAMMLRFSFDLDQEADAVERAVSQVLLDGYRTGDILSEG
;
A
#
# COMPACT_ATOMS: atom_id res chain seq x y z
N MET A 1 -26.39 -22.10 -1.33
CA MET A 1 -25.71 -21.02 -0.59
C MET A 1 -24.73 -21.71 0.36
N GLY A 2 -23.49 -21.91 -0.10
CA GLY A 2 -22.42 -22.47 0.75
C GLY A 2 -21.78 -21.30 1.50
N GLY A 3 -22.21 -21.05 2.73
CA GLY A 3 -21.53 -20.09 3.61
C GLY A 3 -20.11 -20.61 3.90
N THR A 4 -19.15 -19.72 3.90
CA THR A 4 -17.78 -20.02 4.33
C THR A 4 -17.85 -20.53 5.78
N ALA A 5 -17.09 -21.57 6.11
CA ALA A 5 -17.05 -22.09 7.49
C ALA A 5 -16.59 -20.98 8.45
N ALA A 6 -17.13 -20.98 9.66
CA ALA A 6 -16.73 -20.03 10.71
C ALA A 6 -15.21 -20.12 10.94
N MET A 7 -14.56 -18.94 10.99
CA MET A 7 -13.11 -18.82 11.19
C MET A 7 -12.79 -18.01 12.44
N GLU A 8 -11.70 -18.37 13.11
CA GLU A 8 -11.06 -17.52 14.12
C GLU A 8 -9.77 -16.96 13.49
N CYS A 9 -9.65 -15.63 13.43
CA CYS A 9 -8.56 -14.92 12.77
C CYS A 9 -7.81 -14.07 13.80
N LYS A 10 -6.51 -14.27 13.93
CA LYS A 10 -5.63 -13.53 14.83
C LYS A 10 -4.99 -12.37 14.06
N ILE A 11 -5.38 -11.16 14.40
CA ILE A 11 -4.91 -9.95 13.75
C ILE A 11 -4.08 -9.15 14.74
N VAL A 12 -2.83 -8.85 14.36
CA VAL A 12 -2.06 -7.82 15.05
C VAL A 12 -2.47 -6.48 14.51
N THR A 13 -2.83 -5.56 15.39
CA THR A 13 -3.10 -4.17 15.04
C THR A 13 -1.93 -3.28 15.42
N ILE A 14 -1.58 -2.37 14.52
CA ILE A 14 -0.58 -1.32 14.74
C ILE A 14 -1.29 0.02 14.54
N PRO A 15 -1.95 0.58 15.58
CA PRO A 15 -2.56 1.90 15.45
C PRO A 15 -1.56 2.97 15.03
N GLY A 16 -0.35 2.93 15.58
CA GLY A 16 0.74 3.81 15.21
C GLY A 16 0.54 5.25 15.68
N ASP A 17 0.79 6.19 14.77
CA ASP A 17 0.91 7.61 15.07
C ASP A 17 -0.25 8.42 14.43
N GLY A 18 -0.42 9.65 14.88
CA GLY A 18 -1.35 10.61 14.29
C GLY A 18 -2.79 10.12 14.22
N ILE A 19 -3.36 10.08 13.01
CA ILE A 19 -4.73 9.56 12.79
C ILE A 19 -4.84 8.04 12.86
N GLY A 20 -3.71 7.32 12.92
CA GLY A 20 -3.68 5.86 12.90
C GLY A 20 -4.62 5.19 13.89
N PRO A 21 -4.63 5.57 15.20
CA PRO A 21 -5.54 4.98 16.18
C PRO A 21 -7.02 5.13 15.83
N GLU A 22 -7.45 6.27 15.31
CA GLU A 22 -8.87 6.51 14.97
C GLU A 22 -9.29 5.75 13.72
N ILE A 23 -8.48 5.68 12.67
CA ILE A 23 -8.82 4.95 11.45
C ILE A 23 -8.78 3.43 11.62
N VAL A 24 -7.85 2.89 12.42
CA VAL A 24 -7.81 1.45 12.76
C VAL A 24 -9.04 1.06 13.58
N ARG A 25 -9.45 1.88 14.53
CA ARG A 25 -10.65 1.63 15.31
C ARG A 25 -11.90 1.50 14.43
N GLU A 26 -12.05 2.35 13.43
CA GLU A 26 -13.19 2.27 12.50
C GLU A 26 -13.13 1.01 11.63
N ALA A 27 -11.94 0.60 11.17
CA ALA A 27 -11.77 -0.66 10.45
C ALA A 27 -12.08 -1.89 11.32
N CYS A 28 -11.69 -1.89 12.59
CA CYS A 28 -12.03 -2.96 13.52
C CYS A 28 -13.55 -3.07 13.74
N LYS A 29 -14.26 -1.94 13.84
CA LYS A 29 -15.74 -1.96 13.92
C LYS A 29 -16.38 -2.65 12.70
N VAL A 30 -15.85 -2.39 11.51
CA VAL A 30 -16.33 -3.04 10.28
C VAL A 30 -16.02 -4.53 10.30
N LEU A 31 -14.81 -4.95 10.71
CA LEU A 31 -14.46 -6.36 10.86
C LEU A 31 -15.33 -7.06 11.89
N ASP A 32 -15.61 -6.43 13.04
CA ASP A 32 -16.51 -6.97 14.06
C ASP A 32 -17.91 -7.19 13.50
N LYS A 33 -18.40 -6.24 12.68
CA LYS A 33 -19.69 -6.39 12.00
C LYS A 33 -19.69 -7.50 10.96
N VAL A 34 -18.60 -7.68 10.22
CA VAL A 34 -18.41 -8.84 9.34
C VAL A 34 -18.47 -10.14 10.14
N GLY A 35 -17.76 -10.19 11.27
CA GLY A 35 -17.80 -11.35 12.17
C GLY A 35 -19.21 -11.69 12.65
N GLU A 36 -19.97 -10.68 13.07
CA GLU A 36 -21.37 -10.82 13.50
C GLU A 36 -22.28 -11.35 12.38
N VAL A 37 -22.14 -10.82 11.17
CA VAL A 37 -23.02 -11.16 10.04
C VAL A 37 -22.69 -12.54 9.44
N PHE A 38 -21.40 -12.87 9.32
CA PHE A 38 -20.93 -14.08 8.64
C PHE A 38 -20.49 -15.20 9.58
N GLY A 39 -20.46 -14.95 10.90
CA GLY A 39 -20.12 -15.96 11.90
C GLY A 39 -18.61 -16.16 12.12
N HIS A 40 -17.79 -15.16 11.81
CA HIS A 40 -16.35 -15.18 12.06
C HIS A 40 -16.00 -14.50 13.38
N LYS A 41 -14.81 -14.83 13.91
CA LYS A 41 -14.24 -14.18 15.09
C LYS A 41 -12.90 -13.56 14.73
N PHE A 42 -12.75 -12.29 15.02
CA PHE A 42 -11.49 -11.55 14.84
C PHE A 42 -10.93 -11.19 16.22
N ASP A 43 -9.74 -11.72 16.53
CA ASP A 43 -9.02 -11.44 17.77
C ASP A 43 -7.90 -10.44 17.48
N TYR A 44 -7.91 -9.31 18.16
CA TYR A 44 -6.94 -8.23 17.95
C TYR A 44 -5.88 -8.20 19.04
N THR A 45 -4.62 -8.13 18.63
CA THR A 45 -3.47 -7.92 19.52
C THR A 45 -2.76 -6.63 19.10
N PRO A 46 -2.84 -5.53 19.88
CA PRO A 46 -2.16 -4.30 19.55
C PRO A 46 -0.67 -4.36 19.86
N ILE A 47 0.15 -3.80 18.98
CA ILE A 47 1.58 -3.56 19.20
C ILE A 47 1.92 -2.11 18.88
N LEU A 48 3.04 -1.61 19.43
CA LEU A 48 3.57 -0.28 19.17
C LEU A 48 4.57 -0.33 18.02
N MET A 49 4.47 0.62 17.10
CA MET A 49 5.45 0.88 16.05
C MET A 49 5.39 2.35 15.63
N GLY A 50 6.53 2.91 15.28
CA GLY A 50 6.66 4.29 14.88
C GLY A 50 7.03 5.22 16.04
N GLY A 51 6.55 6.45 16.02
CA GLY A 51 6.82 7.45 17.05
C GLY A 51 6.31 7.04 18.42
N CYS A 52 5.16 6.41 18.52
CA CYS A 52 4.62 5.89 19.78
C CYS A 52 5.52 4.82 20.42
N SER A 53 6.16 3.99 19.61
CA SER A 53 7.16 3.01 20.09
C SER A 53 8.44 3.70 20.56
N ILE A 54 8.91 4.73 19.86
CA ILE A 54 10.05 5.54 20.27
C ILE A 54 9.79 6.19 21.64
N ASP A 55 8.59 6.72 21.85
CA ASP A 55 8.20 7.33 23.10
C ASP A 55 8.19 6.33 24.27
N ALA A 56 7.76 5.10 24.03
CA ALA A 56 7.65 4.07 25.05
C ALA A 56 8.96 3.29 25.28
N HIS A 57 9.74 3.05 24.23
CA HIS A 57 10.84 2.08 24.23
C HIS A 57 12.17 2.63 23.68
N GLY A 58 12.20 3.84 23.14
CA GLY A 58 13.40 4.45 22.54
C GLY A 58 13.75 3.93 21.14
N VAL A 59 12.97 3.01 20.59
CA VAL A 59 13.16 2.41 19.26
C VAL A 59 11.83 2.38 18.48
N PRO A 60 11.86 2.49 17.15
CA PRO A 60 10.64 2.54 16.35
C PRO A 60 9.90 1.21 16.25
N LEU A 61 10.58 0.09 16.50
CA LEU A 61 10.01 -1.25 16.56
C LEU A 61 10.87 -2.12 17.47
N THR A 62 10.26 -2.76 18.46
CA THR A 62 10.96 -3.73 19.34
C THR A 62 10.97 -5.12 18.71
N ASP A 63 11.96 -5.95 19.10
CA ASP A 63 12.03 -7.35 18.67
C ASP A 63 10.80 -8.14 19.14
N GLU A 64 10.28 -7.84 20.32
CA GLU A 64 9.06 -8.45 20.86
C GLU A 64 7.83 -8.13 20.00
N ALA A 65 7.66 -6.86 19.61
CA ALA A 65 6.57 -6.44 18.73
C ALA A 65 6.66 -7.14 17.37
N LEU A 66 7.85 -7.23 16.78
CA LEU A 66 8.06 -7.96 15.53
C LEU A 66 7.74 -9.46 15.69
N ALA A 67 8.16 -10.09 16.79
CA ALA A 67 7.84 -11.48 17.05
C ALA A 67 6.33 -11.71 17.21
N THR A 68 5.61 -10.79 17.87
CA THR A 68 4.16 -10.84 18.01
C THR A 68 3.48 -10.72 16.63
N ALA A 69 3.95 -9.83 15.76
CA ALA A 69 3.44 -9.70 14.41
C ALA A 69 3.65 -10.98 13.57
N LYS A 70 4.82 -11.63 13.69
CA LYS A 70 5.13 -12.89 13.01
C LYS A 70 4.22 -14.06 13.42
N ALA A 71 3.70 -14.03 14.64
CA ALA A 71 2.84 -15.09 15.19
C ALA A 71 1.35 -14.91 14.83
N ALA A 72 0.96 -13.80 14.23
CA ALA A 72 -0.41 -13.53 13.80
C ALA A 72 -0.72 -14.14 12.42
N ASP A 73 -2.00 -14.11 12.04
CA ASP A 73 -2.46 -14.51 10.70
C ASP A 73 -2.35 -13.35 9.71
N ALA A 74 -2.49 -12.11 10.21
CA ALA A 74 -2.35 -10.87 9.42
C ALA A 74 -2.06 -9.68 10.33
N VAL A 75 -1.62 -8.57 9.73
CA VAL A 75 -1.36 -7.29 10.40
C VAL A 75 -2.20 -6.20 9.77
N LEU A 76 -2.87 -5.40 10.60
CA LEU A 76 -3.58 -4.18 10.19
C LEU A 76 -2.87 -2.96 10.81
N LEU A 77 -2.34 -2.10 9.95
CA LEU A 77 -1.56 -0.92 10.35
C LEU A 77 -2.32 0.36 9.99
N GLY A 78 -2.28 1.34 10.90
CA GLY A 78 -2.89 2.65 10.70
C GLY A 78 -1.97 3.64 9.99
N ALA A 79 -1.05 4.23 10.74
CA ALA A 79 -0.11 5.22 10.21
C ALA A 79 1.15 5.30 11.06
N VAL A 80 2.24 5.76 10.46
CA VAL A 80 3.55 5.92 11.12
C VAL A 80 4.15 7.26 10.77
N GLY A 81 4.78 7.90 11.76
CA GLY A 81 5.53 9.13 11.58
C GLY A 81 4.82 10.39 12.06
N GLY A 82 5.48 11.50 11.89
CA GLY A 82 5.02 12.83 12.28
C GLY A 82 5.55 13.90 11.33
N ASN A 83 5.42 15.16 11.71
CA ASN A 83 5.95 16.28 10.92
C ASN A 83 7.48 16.33 10.99
N VAL A 84 8.14 16.09 9.87
CA VAL A 84 9.60 16.26 9.74
C VAL A 84 9.97 17.71 10.03
N GLY A 85 10.91 17.92 10.96
CA GLY A 85 11.35 19.24 11.37
C GLY A 85 10.59 19.84 12.57
N ASN A 86 9.51 19.24 13.00
CA ASN A 86 8.71 19.70 14.13
C ASN A 86 8.40 18.61 15.17
N SER A 87 9.08 17.48 15.07
CA SER A 87 8.89 16.35 15.98
C SER A 87 10.24 15.84 16.49
N ARG A 88 10.34 15.62 17.81
CA ARG A 88 11.52 15.01 18.47
C ARG A 88 11.92 13.65 17.88
N TRP A 89 11.01 12.96 17.20
CA TRP A 89 11.28 11.68 16.57
C TRP A 89 12.29 11.77 15.40
N TYR A 90 12.56 12.96 14.90
CA TYR A 90 13.49 13.21 13.80
C TYR A 90 14.83 13.82 14.24
N ASP A 91 14.97 14.13 15.56
CA ASP A 91 16.22 14.62 16.17
C ASP A 91 17.21 13.47 16.50
N VAL A 92 16.92 12.27 16.02
CA VAL A 92 17.70 11.04 16.23
C VAL A 92 18.33 10.54 14.94
N ALA A 93 19.23 9.56 15.07
CA ALA A 93 19.83 8.91 13.90
C ALA A 93 18.74 8.30 12.97
N PRO A 94 18.92 8.28 11.65
CA PRO A 94 17.90 7.83 10.68
C PRO A 94 17.35 6.43 10.97
N ASN A 95 18.16 5.51 11.47
CA ASN A 95 17.76 4.15 11.83
C ASN A 95 16.87 4.05 13.10
N LEU A 96 16.70 5.16 13.81
CA LEU A 96 15.84 5.27 14.99
C LEU A 96 14.58 6.12 14.74
N ARG A 97 14.39 6.59 13.53
CA ARG A 97 13.20 7.37 13.14
C ARG A 97 11.97 6.46 12.95
N PRO A 98 10.75 6.99 13.00
CA PRO A 98 9.52 6.20 12.84
C PRO A 98 9.51 5.30 11.59
N GLU A 99 9.95 5.83 10.45
CA GLU A 99 9.95 5.14 9.16
C GLU A 99 10.89 3.91 9.15
N ALA A 100 11.94 3.92 9.97
CA ALA A 100 12.82 2.77 10.15
C ALA A 100 12.07 1.55 10.72
N GLY A 101 11.06 1.79 11.58
CA GLY A 101 10.17 0.74 12.06
C GLY A 101 9.35 0.10 10.95
N LEU A 102 8.84 0.91 10.04
CA LEU A 102 8.06 0.44 8.88
C LEU A 102 8.92 -0.40 7.92
N LEU A 103 10.14 0.05 7.62
CA LEU A 103 11.07 -0.72 6.81
C LEU A 103 11.49 -2.03 7.51
N ALA A 104 11.72 -1.99 8.81
CA ALA A 104 12.11 -3.16 9.61
C ALA A 104 11.00 -4.22 9.64
N ILE A 105 9.73 -3.83 9.84
CA ILE A 105 8.63 -4.80 9.86
C ILE A 105 8.39 -5.42 8.48
N ARG A 106 8.43 -4.63 7.41
CA ARG A 106 8.32 -5.13 6.04
C ARG A 106 9.40 -6.17 5.72
N LYS A 107 10.65 -5.87 6.06
CA LYS A 107 11.76 -6.80 5.91
C LYS A 107 11.62 -8.02 6.81
N GLY A 108 11.31 -7.82 8.08
CA GLY A 108 11.17 -8.88 9.08
C GLY A 108 10.05 -9.88 8.79
N LEU A 109 9.00 -9.46 8.12
CA LEU A 109 7.86 -10.27 7.68
C LEU A 109 8.03 -10.79 6.24
N GLY A 110 9.08 -10.40 5.53
CA GLY A 110 9.33 -10.81 4.15
C GLY A 110 8.30 -10.29 3.13
N LEU A 111 7.75 -9.11 3.36
CA LEU A 111 6.68 -8.52 2.57
C LEU A 111 7.26 -7.85 1.32
N PHE A 112 7.38 -8.60 0.24
CA PHE A 112 7.98 -8.09 -1.01
C PHE A 112 6.98 -7.54 -2.02
N ALA A 113 5.72 -7.96 -1.99
CA ALA A 113 4.71 -7.57 -2.96
C ALA A 113 3.72 -6.58 -2.35
N ASN A 114 3.81 -5.31 -2.74
CA ASN A 114 2.87 -4.28 -2.33
C ASN A 114 1.84 -4.03 -3.42
N ILE A 115 0.57 -4.21 -3.07
CA ILE A 115 -0.58 -4.06 -3.96
C ILE A 115 -1.30 -2.77 -3.59
N ARG A 116 -1.35 -1.81 -4.52
CA ARG A 116 -2.00 -0.52 -4.36
C ARG A 116 -3.05 -0.31 -5.46
N PRO A 117 -4.34 -0.65 -5.21
CA PRO A 117 -5.41 -0.37 -6.17
C PRO A 117 -5.70 1.13 -6.24
N ALA A 118 -5.96 1.64 -7.43
CA ALA A 118 -6.47 2.99 -7.67
C ALA A 118 -7.74 2.89 -8.52
N TYR A 119 -8.87 3.09 -7.86
CA TYR A 119 -10.21 2.99 -8.45
C TYR A 119 -10.96 4.32 -8.30
N LEU A 120 -11.50 4.82 -9.39
CA LEU A 120 -12.35 5.99 -9.37
C LEU A 120 -13.81 5.60 -9.15
N TYR A 121 -14.34 5.90 -7.96
CA TYR A 121 -15.76 5.75 -7.67
C TYR A 121 -16.59 6.77 -8.46
N LYS A 122 -17.69 6.32 -9.08
CA LYS A 122 -18.57 7.23 -9.85
C LYS A 122 -19.11 8.37 -8.99
N GLU A 123 -19.40 8.08 -7.73
CA GLU A 123 -19.91 9.02 -6.73
C GLU A 123 -18.87 10.09 -6.33
N LEU A 124 -17.60 9.85 -6.64
CA LEU A 124 -16.49 10.78 -6.39
C LEU A 124 -15.90 11.38 -7.67
N ALA A 125 -16.56 11.22 -8.81
CA ALA A 125 -16.05 11.73 -10.08
C ALA A 125 -15.83 13.27 -10.05
N ASP A 126 -16.62 14.00 -9.29
CA ASP A 126 -16.45 15.46 -9.13
C ASP A 126 -15.29 15.86 -8.23
N ALA A 127 -14.82 14.97 -7.34
CA ALA A 127 -13.61 15.17 -6.53
C ALA A 127 -12.31 14.84 -7.32
N CYS A 128 -12.43 14.18 -8.47
CA CYS A 128 -11.32 13.87 -9.35
C CYS A 128 -10.74 15.15 -9.97
N PRO A 129 -9.43 15.42 -9.85
CA PRO A 129 -8.82 16.65 -10.38
C PRO A 129 -8.64 16.62 -11.90
N LEU A 130 -8.90 15.50 -12.55
CA LEU A 130 -8.77 15.35 -13.99
C LEU A 130 -9.94 16.00 -14.73
N LYS A 131 -9.70 16.38 -15.99
CA LYS A 131 -10.77 16.88 -16.86
C LYS A 131 -11.91 15.85 -16.97
N LYS A 132 -13.15 16.34 -17.05
CA LYS A 132 -14.36 15.49 -17.12
C LYS A 132 -14.31 14.47 -18.27
N GLU A 133 -13.72 14.81 -19.41
CA GLU A 133 -13.56 13.90 -20.53
C GLU A 133 -12.67 12.69 -20.21
N ILE A 134 -11.74 12.85 -19.26
CA ILE A 134 -10.83 11.78 -18.81
C ILE A 134 -11.48 10.97 -17.69
N SER A 135 -12.06 11.64 -16.69
CA SER A 135 -12.66 11.01 -15.52
C SER A 135 -13.98 10.31 -15.79
N ALA A 136 -14.78 10.81 -16.77
CA ALA A 136 -16.10 10.25 -17.08
C ALA A 136 -16.08 8.78 -17.49
N ALA A 137 -14.98 8.30 -18.10
CA ALA A 137 -14.82 6.90 -18.44
C ALA A 137 -14.54 6.00 -17.23
N GLY A 138 -14.22 6.59 -16.07
CA GLY A 138 -13.69 5.88 -14.91
C GLY A 138 -12.34 5.24 -15.20
N PHE A 139 -11.70 4.73 -14.19
CA PHE A 139 -10.51 3.89 -14.30
C PHE A 139 -10.40 2.97 -13.09
N ASP A 140 -9.74 1.85 -13.30
CA ASP A 140 -9.47 0.82 -12.31
C ASP A 140 -8.11 0.22 -12.62
N MET A 141 -7.08 0.63 -11.87
CA MET A 141 -5.72 0.15 -12.03
C MET A 141 -5.18 -0.37 -10.71
N VAL A 142 -4.21 -1.27 -10.78
CA VAL A 142 -3.47 -1.79 -9.63
C VAL A 142 -2.00 -1.56 -9.85
N ILE A 143 -1.32 -0.96 -8.86
CA ILE A 143 0.12 -0.81 -8.86
C ILE A 143 0.73 -1.92 -8.01
N MET A 144 1.53 -2.76 -8.66
CA MET A 144 2.33 -3.83 -8.07
C MET A 144 3.74 -3.30 -7.86
N ARG A 145 4.03 -2.90 -6.63
CA ARG A 145 5.31 -2.34 -6.20
C ARG A 145 6.14 -3.42 -5.54
N GLU A 146 7.38 -3.65 -6.03
CA GLU A 146 8.37 -4.39 -5.24
C GLU A 146 8.69 -3.57 -3.97
N LEU A 147 8.73 -4.22 -2.79
CA LEU A 147 8.69 -3.48 -1.52
C LEU A 147 9.97 -3.61 -0.68
N THR A 148 10.82 -4.60 -0.92
CA THR A 148 11.93 -4.96 -0.03
C THR A 148 13.30 -4.91 -0.67
N GLY A 149 13.39 -4.39 -1.89
CA GLY A 149 14.64 -4.17 -2.63
C GLY A 149 14.84 -2.72 -3.05
N GLY A 150 15.77 -2.51 -3.95
CA GLY A 150 16.03 -1.24 -4.59
C GLY A 150 16.71 -0.20 -3.71
N LEU A 151 16.48 1.05 -4.05
CA LEU A 151 17.18 2.19 -3.45
C LEU A 151 16.93 2.32 -1.93
N TYR A 152 15.74 1.98 -1.46
CA TYR A 152 15.37 2.13 -0.04
C TYR A 152 16.07 1.12 0.88
N PHE A 153 16.55 0.01 0.33
CA PHE A 153 17.25 -1.05 1.05
C PHE A 153 18.73 -1.19 0.67
N GLY A 154 19.19 -0.35 -0.26
CA GLY A 154 20.60 -0.32 -0.67
C GLY A 154 21.53 0.33 0.37
N GLU A 155 22.81 0.12 0.17
CA GLU A 155 23.83 0.80 0.97
C GLU A 155 23.78 2.31 0.76
N ARG A 156 23.97 3.04 1.86
CA ARG A 156 23.99 4.50 1.85
C ARG A 156 24.99 5.04 2.85
N HIS A 157 25.64 6.11 2.47
CA HIS A 157 26.59 6.81 3.34
C HIS A 157 26.80 8.25 2.89
N THR A 158 27.26 9.06 3.80
CA THR A 158 27.68 10.43 3.53
C THR A 158 29.10 10.61 4.08
N GLU A 159 30.03 10.97 3.20
CA GLU A 159 31.45 11.15 3.54
C GLU A 159 32.05 12.35 2.83
N LYS A 160 33.26 12.75 3.23
CA LYS A 160 34.04 13.76 2.49
C LYS A 160 34.91 13.08 1.45
N VAL A 161 34.65 13.37 0.19
CA VAL A 161 35.48 12.97 -0.95
C VAL A 161 36.21 14.22 -1.45
N ASP A 162 37.53 14.20 -1.46
CA ASP A 162 38.38 15.37 -1.85
C ASP A 162 37.99 16.68 -1.13
N GLY A 163 37.59 16.57 0.14
CA GLY A 163 37.19 17.70 0.96
C GLY A 163 35.72 18.16 0.77
N VAL A 164 35.00 17.57 -0.17
CA VAL A 164 33.59 17.87 -0.49
C VAL A 164 32.67 16.84 0.16
N LEU A 165 31.62 17.32 0.86
CA LEU A 165 30.60 16.44 1.43
C LEU A 165 29.81 15.76 0.32
N THR A 166 29.86 14.43 0.27
CA THR A 166 29.25 13.60 -0.78
C THR A 166 28.36 12.54 -0.16
N ALA A 167 27.10 12.47 -0.61
CA ALA A 167 26.14 11.44 -0.20
C ALA A 167 25.94 10.42 -1.33
N THR A 168 25.88 9.15 -0.97
CA THR A 168 25.69 8.03 -1.91
C THR A 168 24.57 7.14 -1.45
N ASP A 169 23.64 6.83 -2.35
CA ASP A 169 22.62 5.80 -2.22
C ASP A 169 22.76 4.79 -3.35
N THR A 170 22.70 3.50 -3.05
CA THR A 170 22.93 2.43 -4.03
C THR A 170 21.61 1.74 -4.37
N LEU A 171 21.26 1.75 -5.65
CA LEU A 171 20.14 1.00 -6.20
C LEU A 171 20.60 -0.39 -6.65
N THR A 172 20.08 -1.44 -6.05
CA THR A 172 20.42 -2.82 -6.40
C THR A 172 19.15 -3.67 -6.53
N TYR A 173 19.06 -4.43 -7.62
CA TYR A 173 18.09 -5.51 -7.81
C TYR A 173 18.80 -6.75 -8.36
N ASN A 174 18.37 -7.92 -7.88
CA ASN A 174 18.73 -9.20 -8.45
C ASN A 174 17.53 -9.83 -9.19
N GLU A 175 17.82 -10.84 -10.03
CA GLU A 175 16.79 -11.49 -10.83
C GLU A 175 15.70 -12.18 -10.02
N ASN A 176 16.02 -12.69 -8.82
CA ASN A 176 15.04 -13.37 -7.97
C ASN A 176 14.02 -12.39 -7.37
N GLU A 177 14.48 -11.21 -6.95
CA GLU A 177 13.60 -10.14 -6.47
C GLU A 177 12.64 -9.68 -7.56
N ILE A 178 13.14 -9.50 -8.78
CA ILE A 178 12.32 -9.08 -9.93
C ILE A 178 11.33 -10.20 -10.32
N ARG A 179 11.78 -11.44 -10.37
CA ARG A 179 10.98 -12.59 -10.79
C ARG A 179 9.78 -12.80 -9.86
N ARG A 180 10.00 -12.77 -8.54
CA ARG A 180 8.92 -13.01 -7.58
C ARG A 180 7.81 -11.95 -7.64
N ILE A 181 8.15 -10.67 -7.81
CA ILE A 181 7.13 -9.63 -7.95
C ILE A 181 6.45 -9.67 -9.32
N ALA A 182 7.17 -10.00 -10.37
CA ALA A 182 6.61 -10.18 -11.70
C ALA A 182 5.56 -11.31 -11.71
N ILE A 183 5.85 -12.47 -11.13
CA ILE A 183 4.89 -13.57 -11.01
C ILE A 183 3.61 -13.10 -10.31
N LYS A 184 3.71 -12.40 -9.18
CA LYS A 184 2.54 -11.86 -8.48
C LYS A 184 1.74 -10.89 -9.35
N ALA A 185 2.40 -10.04 -10.12
CA ALA A 185 1.73 -9.09 -11.02
C ALA A 185 0.98 -9.80 -12.15
N PHE A 186 1.58 -10.81 -12.76
CA PHE A 186 0.94 -11.61 -13.81
C PHE A 186 -0.22 -12.45 -13.27
N ASP A 187 -0.10 -13.03 -12.07
CA ASP A 187 -1.18 -13.76 -11.39
C ASP A 187 -2.40 -12.84 -11.15
N ILE A 188 -2.16 -11.61 -10.72
CA ILE A 188 -3.23 -10.61 -10.53
C ILE A 188 -3.83 -10.23 -11.88
N ALA A 189 -3.02 -9.99 -12.89
CA ALA A 189 -3.50 -9.64 -14.23
C ALA A 189 -4.40 -10.72 -14.84
N MET A 190 -4.10 -12.01 -14.59
CA MET A 190 -4.95 -13.14 -15.03
C MET A 190 -6.38 -13.07 -14.48
N LYS A 191 -6.55 -12.49 -13.29
CA LYS A 191 -7.86 -12.29 -12.64
C LYS A 191 -8.53 -10.96 -13.01
N ARG A 192 -7.84 -10.12 -13.80
CA ARG A 192 -8.28 -8.78 -14.21
C ARG A 192 -8.39 -8.71 -15.74
N ARG A 193 -7.95 -7.62 -16.35
CA ARG A 193 -8.06 -7.40 -17.80
C ARG A 193 -6.87 -7.94 -18.61
N LYS A 194 -6.02 -8.75 -17.97
CA LYS A 194 -4.92 -9.48 -18.59
C LYS A 194 -3.89 -8.59 -19.30
N LYS A 195 -3.60 -7.44 -18.71
CA LYS A 195 -2.58 -6.51 -19.20
C LYS A 195 -1.64 -6.11 -18.08
N VAL A 196 -0.33 -6.24 -18.31
CA VAL A 196 0.73 -5.74 -17.45
C VAL A 196 1.53 -4.68 -18.20
N ILE A 197 1.66 -3.49 -17.59
CA ILE A 197 2.61 -2.47 -18.02
C ILE A 197 3.76 -2.48 -17.01
N SER A 198 4.92 -2.96 -17.46
CA SER A 198 6.14 -2.95 -16.67
C SER A 198 6.82 -1.59 -16.80
N VAL A 199 7.00 -0.91 -15.67
CA VAL A 199 7.51 0.46 -15.61
C VAL A 199 8.94 0.47 -15.08
N ASP A 200 9.83 1.10 -15.81
CA ASP A 200 11.27 1.12 -15.55
C ASP A 200 11.94 2.40 -16.06
N LYS A 201 13.27 2.48 -15.94
CA LYS A 201 14.12 3.51 -16.54
C LYS A 201 15.25 2.87 -17.36
N ALA A 202 14.88 1.91 -18.22
CA ALA A 202 15.83 1.08 -18.96
C ALA A 202 16.73 1.84 -19.95
N ASN A 203 16.32 3.04 -20.36
CA ASN A 203 17.16 3.91 -21.18
C ASN A 203 18.38 4.45 -20.43
N VAL A 204 18.41 4.37 -19.09
CA VAL A 204 19.50 4.90 -18.25
C VAL A 204 20.10 3.85 -17.32
N LEU A 205 19.26 3.04 -16.63
CA LEU A 205 19.66 2.20 -15.50
C LEU A 205 19.88 0.73 -15.89
N ASP A 206 20.99 0.15 -15.43
CA ASP A 206 21.25 -1.30 -15.58
C ASP A 206 20.24 -2.15 -14.81
N SER A 207 19.85 -1.74 -13.60
CA SER A 207 18.80 -2.41 -12.83
C SER A 207 17.47 -2.49 -13.56
N SER A 208 17.09 -1.44 -14.28
CA SER A 208 15.89 -1.40 -15.12
C SER A 208 16.02 -2.27 -16.38
N ARG A 209 17.19 -2.39 -16.97
CA ARG A 209 17.44 -3.31 -18.09
C ARG A 209 17.32 -4.77 -17.66
N LEU A 210 17.85 -5.12 -16.47
CA LEU A 210 17.63 -6.44 -15.86
C LEU A 210 16.14 -6.67 -15.53
N TRP A 211 15.47 -5.66 -14.99
CA TRP A 211 14.02 -5.70 -14.70
C TRP A 211 13.23 -6.08 -15.94
N ARG A 212 13.46 -5.41 -17.04
CA ARG A 212 12.78 -5.66 -18.32
C ARG A 212 13.04 -7.07 -18.83
N LYS A 213 14.31 -7.52 -18.81
CA LYS A 213 14.69 -8.87 -19.24
C LYS A 213 13.97 -9.95 -18.43
N VAL A 214 13.99 -9.87 -17.10
CA VAL A 214 13.37 -10.88 -16.23
C VAL A 214 11.85 -10.86 -16.35
N THR A 215 11.25 -9.69 -16.49
CA THR A 215 9.80 -9.56 -16.71
C THR A 215 9.37 -10.21 -18.02
N GLU A 216 10.15 -10.04 -19.09
CA GLU A 216 9.92 -10.72 -20.38
C GLU A 216 10.06 -12.25 -20.27
N GLU A 217 10.98 -12.74 -19.45
CA GLU A 217 11.11 -14.18 -19.19
C GLU A 217 9.86 -14.74 -18.48
N VAL A 218 9.38 -14.05 -17.44
CA VAL A 218 8.16 -14.45 -16.71
C VAL A 218 6.93 -14.40 -17.63
N ALA A 219 6.83 -13.41 -18.49
CA ALA A 219 5.70 -13.27 -19.43
C ALA A 219 5.49 -14.50 -20.33
N LYS A 220 6.54 -15.27 -20.61
CA LYS A 220 6.43 -16.51 -21.42
C LYS A 220 5.55 -17.57 -20.78
N ASP A 221 5.43 -17.57 -19.45
CA ASP A 221 4.59 -18.49 -18.70
C ASP A 221 3.12 -18.01 -18.63
N TYR A 222 2.82 -16.81 -19.11
CA TYR A 222 1.50 -16.18 -19.09
C TYR A 222 1.07 -15.72 -20.49
N PRO A 223 0.87 -16.63 -21.44
CA PRO A 223 0.59 -16.29 -22.85
C PRO A 223 -0.71 -15.48 -23.04
N ASP A 224 -1.64 -15.55 -22.10
CA ASP A 224 -2.91 -14.80 -22.13
C ASP A 224 -2.77 -13.35 -21.65
N VAL A 225 -1.62 -12.97 -21.06
CA VAL A 225 -1.38 -11.63 -20.54
C VAL A 225 -0.53 -10.81 -21.53
N THR A 226 -1.03 -9.65 -21.89
CA THR A 226 -0.25 -8.70 -22.70
C THR A 226 0.75 -7.96 -21.81
N LEU A 227 2.04 -8.04 -22.15
CA LEU A 227 3.09 -7.27 -21.53
C LEU A 227 3.49 -6.08 -22.41
N GLU A 228 3.48 -4.90 -21.85
CA GLU A 228 4.06 -3.69 -22.43
C GLU A 228 5.12 -3.11 -21.47
N HIS A 229 6.09 -2.39 -22.00
CA HIS A 229 7.08 -1.62 -21.23
C HIS A 229 6.81 -0.13 -21.37
N MET A 230 7.03 0.59 -20.28
CA MET A 230 6.88 2.05 -20.27
C MET A 230 7.97 2.65 -19.39
N LEU A 231 8.61 3.73 -19.84
CA LEU A 231 9.52 4.49 -18.98
C LEU A 231 8.73 5.20 -17.88
N VAL A 232 9.30 5.30 -16.69
CA VAL A 232 8.62 5.82 -15.50
C VAL A 232 8.11 7.25 -15.66
N ASP A 233 8.88 8.12 -16.32
CA ASP A 233 8.50 9.50 -16.62
C ASP A 233 7.28 9.56 -17.57
N ASN A 234 7.26 8.69 -18.59
CA ASN A 234 6.08 8.58 -19.44
C ASN A 234 4.88 8.00 -18.68
N CYS A 235 5.09 7.01 -17.80
CA CYS A 235 4.03 6.44 -16.98
C CYS A 235 3.36 7.52 -16.11
N ALA A 236 4.15 8.37 -15.46
CA ALA A 236 3.63 9.48 -14.67
C ALA A 236 2.75 10.43 -15.52
N MET A 237 3.20 10.79 -16.71
CA MET A 237 2.38 11.59 -17.64
C MET A 237 1.09 10.87 -18.06
N GLN A 238 1.15 9.57 -18.33
CA GLN A 238 0.03 8.79 -18.83
C GLN A 238 -1.02 8.49 -17.75
N ILE A 239 -0.64 8.39 -16.49
CA ILE A 239 -1.59 8.26 -15.36
C ILE A 239 -2.54 9.47 -15.32
N VAL A 240 -2.02 10.67 -15.57
CA VAL A 240 -2.82 11.91 -15.63
C VAL A 240 -3.59 12.01 -16.96
N ARG A 241 -2.96 11.68 -18.07
CA ARG A 241 -3.51 11.88 -19.42
C ARG A 241 -4.55 10.84 -19.83
N ASN A 242 -4.28 9.57 -19.50
CA ASN A 242 -5.12 8.44 -19.94
C ASN A 242 -5.05 7.27 -18.93
N PRO A 243 -5.59 7.45 -17.69
CA PRO A 243 -5.49 6.43 -16.64
C PRO A 243 -6.18 5.11 -17.01
N LYS A 244 -7.23 5.15 -17.86
CA LYS A 244 -7.99 3.97 -18.24
C LYS A 244 -7.19 2.93 -19.06
N GLN A 245 -6.03 3.30 -19.60
CA GLN A 245 -5.18 2.35 -20.34
C GLN A 245 -4.51 1.31 -19.44
N PHE A 246 -4.40 1.61 -18.13
CA PHE A 246 -3.70 0.79 -17.16
C PHE A 246 -4.63 -0.26 -16.55
N ASP A 247 -4.16 -1.50 -16.48
CA ASP A 247 -4.75 -2.58 -15.69
C ASP A 247 -3.84 -2.89 -14.50
N VAL A 248 -2.68 -3.51 -14.74
CA VAL A 248 -1.66 -3.76 -13.73
C VAL A 248 -0.38 -3.02 -14.13
N ILE A 249 0.12 -2.16 -13.24
CA ILE A 249 1.42 -1.53 -13.35
C ILE A 249 2.38 -2.32 -12.46
N LEU A 250 3.44 -2.87 -13.05
CA LEU A 250 4.49 -3.57 -12.34
C LEU A 250 5.73 -2.68 -12.29
N THR A 251 6.26 -2.40 -11.09
CA THR A 251 7.39 -1.50 -10.95
C THR A 251 8.22 -1.75 -9.68
N GLU A 252 9.44 -1.21 -9.67
CA GLU A 252 10.36 -1.27 -8.55
C GLU A 252 9.91 -0.37 -7.37
N ASN A 253 10.63 -0.43 -6.27
CA ASN A 253 10.24 0.15 -4.99
C ASN A 253 9.99 1.66 -5.05
N MET A 254 11.00 2.45 -5.43
CA MET A 254 10.90 3.91 -5.43
C MET A 254 9.91 4.43 -6.50
N PHE A 255 9.94 3.88 -7.70
CA PHE A 255 9.00 4.27 -8.75
C PHE A 255 7.56 3.92 -8.36
N GLY A 256 7.37 2.75 -7.74
CA GLY A 256 6.05 2.33 -7.26
C GLY A 256 5.51 3.21 -6.15
N ASP A 257 6.37 3.70 -5.28
CA ASP A 257 6.02 4.66 -4.23
C ASP A 257 5.47 5.96 -4.83
N ILE A 258 6.22 6.55 -5.75
CA ILE A 258 5.86 7.81 -6.40
C ILE A 258 4.59 7.67 -7.26
N LEU A 259 4.55 6.66 -8.12
CA LEU A 259 3.42 6.45 -9.04
C LEU A 259 2.12 6.10 -8.32
N SER A 260 2.19 5.39 -7.19
CA SER A 260 1.00 5.05 -6.43
C SER A 260 0.39 6.26 -5.73
N ASP A 261 1.21 7.18 -5.25
CA ASP A 261 0.74 8.44 -4.66
C ASP A 261 0.13 9.35 -5.73
N GLU A 262 0.73 9.41 -6.92
CA GLU A 262 0.14 10.11 -8.06
C GLU A 262 -1.20 9.49 -8.46
N ALA A 263 -1.28 8.17 -8.60
CA ALA A 263 -2.51 7.46 -8.91
C ALA A 263 -3.60 7.71 -7.85
N SER A 264 -3.20 7.88 -6.58
CA SER A 264 -4.12 8.21 -5.51
C SER A 264 -4.79 9.56 -5.72
N MET A 265 -4.01 10.55 -6.05
CA MET A 265 -4.53 11.91 -6.23
C MET A 265 -5.50 12.00 -7.42
N VAL A 266 -5.30 11.23 -8.48
CA VAL A 266 -6.26 11.20 -9.60
C VAL A 266 -7.57 10.49 -9.26
N THR A 267 -7.66 9.74 -8.16
CA THR A 267 -8.93 9.21 -7.63
C THR A 267 -9.69 10.19 -6.75
N GLY A 268 -9.10 11.34 -6.44
CA GLY A 268 -9.69 12.41 -5.65
C GLY A 268 -9.16 12.56 -4.23
N SER A 269 -8.69 11.50 -3.58
CA SER A 269 -8.08 11.56 -2.23
C SER A 269 -7.24 10.33 -1.91
N ILE A 270 -6.10 10.56 -1.26
CA ILE A 270 -5.28 9.50 -0.66
C ILE A 270 -6.03 8.73 0.44
N GLY A 271 -7.04 9.34 1.08
CA GLY A 271 -7.91 8.71 2.06
C GLY A 271 -8.81 7.59 1.51
N MET A 272 -8.82 7.40 0.18
CA MET A 272 -9.55 6.33 -0.51
C MET A 272 -8.66 5.14 -0.89
N LEU A 273 -7.34 5.22 -0.69
CA LEU A 273 -6.39 4.23 -1.16
C LEU A 273 -6.01 3.21 -0.10
N ALA A 274 -6.48 1.98 -0.32
CA ALA A 274 -6.03 0.80 0.38
C ALA A 274 -4.67 0.31 -0.12
N SER A 275 -3.98 -0.46 0.70
CA SER A 275 -2.83 -1.26 0.26
C SER A 275 -2.71 -2.57 1.01
N ALA A 276 -2.09 -3.55 0.35
CA ALA A 276 -1.69 -4.83 0.91
C ALA A 276 -0.21 -5.07 0.63
N SER A 277 0.51 -5.56 1.63
CA SER A 277 1.89 -6.00 1.49
C SER A 277 1.95 -7.48 1.82
N LEU A 278 2.33 -8.30 0.84
CA LEU A 278 2.25 -9.76 0.92
C LEU A 278 3.64 -10.40 0.85
N ASN A 279 3.77 -11.56 1.49
CA ASN A 279 4.91 -12.46 1.31
C ASN A 279 4.53 -13.67 0.41
N ASP A 280 5.32 -14.72 0.42
CA ASP A 280 5.06 -15.93 -0.37
C ASP A 280 3.88 -16.77 0.15
N SER A 281 3.46 -16.55 1.41
CA SER A 281 2.32 -17.23 2.03
C SER A 281 1.04 -16.39 1.88
N LYS A 282 0.01 -16.72 2.64
CA LYS A 282 -1.21 -15.91 2.79
C LYS A 282 -1.05 -14.75 3.78
N PHE A 283 0.08 -14.69 4.49
CA PHE A 283 0.34 -13.62 5.44
C PHE A 283 0.51 -12.27 4.74
N GLY A 284 -0.12 -11.24 5.29
CA GLY A 284 -0.02 -9.89 4.77
C GLY A 284 -0.10 -8.83 5.86
N LEU A 285 0.40 -7.65 5.51
CA LEU A 285 0.24 -6.41 6.26
C LEU A 285 -0.60 -5.46 5.40
N TYR A 286 -1.64 -4.92 6.01
CA TYR A 286 -2.66 -4.11 5.34
C TYR A 286 -2.69 -2.72 5.96
N GLU A 287 -2.54 -1.70 5.15
CA GLU A 287 -2.42 -0.32 5.57
C GLU A 287 -2.99 0.65 4.53
N PRO A 288 -3.55 1.80 4.94
CA PRO A 288 -3.88 2.86 4.00
C PRO A 288 -2.60 3.46 3.41
N SER A 289 -2.66 3.98 2.19
CA SER A 289 -1.50 4.63 1.55
C SER A 289 -1.21 6.03 2.10
N GLY A 290 -2.12 6.61 2.88
CA GLY A 290 -1.97 7.92 3.50
C GLY A 290 -0.99 7.95 4.66
N GLY A 291 -0.53 9.15 5.02
CA GLY A 291 0.33 9.40 6.16
C GLY A 291 -0.43 9.54 7.49
N SER A 292 0.29 9.91 8.54
CA SER A 292 -0.22 10.05 9.90
C SER A 292 -1.09 11.30 10.14
N ALA A 293 -1.04 12.28 9.24
CA ALA A 293 -1.80 13.54 9.29
C ALA A 293 -1.93 14.14 10.71
N PRO A 294 -0.81 14.47 11.37
CA PRO A 294 -0.80 14.88 12.78
C PRO A 294 -1.65 16.12 13.05
N ASP A 295 -1.85 16.97 12.06
CA ASP A 295 -2.62 18.21 12.19
C ASP A 295 -4.12 17.98 12.42
N ILE A 296 -4.64 16.83 12.03
CA ILE A 296 -6.06 16.45 12.22
C ILE A 296 -6.25 15.28 13.19
N ALA A 297 -5.17 14.76 13.77
CA ALA A 297 -5.23 13.68 14.73
C ALA A 297 -6.10 14.03 15.95
N GLY A 298 -6.97 13.10 16.36
CA GLY A 298 -7.87 13.28 17.49
C GLY A 298 -9.09 14.16 17.23
N LYS A 299 -9.23 14.74 16.03
CA LYS A 299 -10.38 15.60 15.70
C LYS A 299 -11.60 14.82 15.19
N GLY A 300 -11.46 13.53 14.93
CA GLY A 300 -12.58 12.68 14.44
C GLY A 300 -13.04 13.04 13.02
N ILE A 301 -12.17 13.61 12.20
CA ILE A 301 -12.48 14.05 10.83
C ILE A 301 -11.70 13.31 9.75
N ALA A 302 -10.77 12.43 10.14
CA ALA A 302 -9.98 11.64 9.21
C ALA A 302 -10.87 10.65 8.44
N ASN A 303 -10.60 10.50 7.13
CA ASN A 303 -11.29 9.53 6.30
C ASN A 303 -10.80 8.09 6.62
N PRO A 304 -11.65 7.19 7.13
CA PRO A 304 -11.25 5.83 7.48
C PRO A 304 -11.38 4.84 6.32
N ILE A 305 -11.87 5.26 5.15
CA ILE A 305 -12.27 4.36 4.06
C ILE A 305 -11.06 3.57 3.55
N ALA A 306 -9.90 4.20 3.38
CA ALA A 306 -8.69 3.50 2.94
C ALA A 306 -8.31 2.35 3.89
N THR A 307 -8.42 2.54 5.19
CA THR A 307 -8.14 1.49 6.19
C THR A 307 -9.22 0.39 6.16
N ILE A 308 -10.48 0.76 6.01
CA ILE A 308 -11.60 -0.19 5.87
C ILE A 308 -11.42 -1.04 4.60
N LEU A 309 -11.04 -0.44 3.48
CA LEU A 309 -10.76 -1.16 2.24
C LEU A 309 -9.48 -2.01 2.33
N SER A 310 -8.49 -1.58 3.11
CA SER A 310 -7.31 -2.40 3.43
C SER A 310 -7.70 -3.64 4.24
N ALA A 311 -8.63 -3.50 5.19
CA ALA A 311 -9.21 -4.63 5.91
C ALA A 311 -10.00 -5.57 4.97
N ALA A 312 -10.70 -5.06 3.98
CA ALA A 312 -11.34 -5.87 2.95
C ALA A 312 -10.31 -6.68 2.13
N MET A 313 -9.18 -6.07 1.77
CA MET A 313 -8.07 -6.79 1.13
C MET A 313 -7.51 -7.89 2.04
N MET A 314 -7.42 -7.65 3.35
CA MET A 314 -7.00 -8.67 4.33
C MET A 314 -7.97 -9.85 4.36
N LEU A 315 -9.27 -9.62 4.37
CA LEU A 315 -10.28 -10.67 4.26
C LEU A 315 -10.08 -11.51 3.00
N ARG A 316 -9.81 -10.88 1.87
CA ARG A 316 -9.63 -11.54 0.57
C ARG A 316 -8.31 -12.31 0.47
N PHE A 317 -7.18 -11.67 0.79
CA PHE A 317 -5.86 -12.23 0.52
C PHE A 317 -5.32 -13.11 1.63
N SER A 318 -5.55 -12.77 2.91
CA SER A 318 -5.06 -13.58 4.03
C SER A 318 -6.04 -14.68 4.46
N PHE A 319 -7.33 -14.43 4.35
CA PHE A 319 -8.35 -15.34 4.89
C PHE A 319 -9.22 -16.04 3.84
N ASP A 320 -9.06 -15.75 2.54
CA ASP A 320 -9.92 -16.27 1.45
C ASP A 320 -11.42 -16.00 1.67
N LEU A 321 -11.76 -14.92 2.31
CA LEU A 321 -13.12 -14.47 2.62
C LEU A 321 -13.60 -13.47 1.58
N ASP A 322 -13.78 -13.92 0.32
CA ASP A 322 -14.13 -13.07 -0.82
C ASP A 322 -15.53 -12.44 -0.68
N GLN A 323 -16.50 -13.19 -0.17
CA GLN A 323 -17.87 -12.69 0.01
C GLN A 323 -17.94 -11.59 1.07
N GLU A 324 -17.20 -11.75 2.14
CA GLU A 324 -17.04 -10.79 3.23
C GLU A 324 -16.34 -9.52 2.72
N ALA A 325 -15.27 -9.66 1.98
CA ALA A 325 -14.57 -8.55 1.35
C ALA A 325 -15.48 -7.78 0.38
N ASP A 326 -16.22 -8.47 -0.48
CA ASP A 326 -17.20 -7.88 -1.39
C ASP A 326 -18.31 -7.14 -0.63
N ALA A 327 -18.74 -7.66 0.52
CA ALA A 327 -19.76 -7.00 1.36
C ALA A 327 -19.23 -5.67 1.92
N VAL A 328 -17.98 -5.62 2.36
CA VAL A 328 -17.34 -4.37 2.82
C VAL A 328 -17.21 -3.37 1.67
N GLU A 329 -16.74 -3.79 0.51
CA GLU A 329 -16.59 -2.92 -0.67
C GLU A 329 -17.94 -2.36 -1.14
N ARG A 330 -18.99 -3.18 -1.17
CA ARG A 330 -20.37 -2.72 -1.48
C ARG A 330 -20.88 -1.74 -0.44
N ALA A 331 -20.60 -1.96 0.84
CA ALA A 331 -21.00 -1.05 1.92
C ALA A 331 -20.34 0.32 1.79
N VAL A 332 -19.05 0.37 1.41
CA VAL A 332 -18.34 1.62 1.11
C VAL A 332 -19.01 2.35 -0.07
N SER A 333 -19.28 1.65 -1.16
CA SER A 333 -19.98 2.23 -2.31
C SER A 333 -21.36 2.77 -1.93
N GLN A 334 -22.10 2.06 -1.08
CA GLN A 334 -23.42 2.49 -0.62
C GLN A 334 -23.36 3.75 0.25
N VAL A 335 -22.38 3.84 1.16
CA VAL A 335 -22.17 5.05 1.99
C VAL A 335 -21.89 6.26 1.13
N LEU A 336 -21.09 6.10 0.06
CA LEU A 336 -20.82 7.18 -0.89
C LEU A 336 -22.06 7.55 -1.71
N LEU A 337 -22.84 6.56 -2.12
CA LEU A 337 -24.11 6.78 -2.84
C LEU A 337 -25.14 7.51 -1.96
N ASP A 338 -25.19 7.20 -0.66
CA ASP A 338 -26.04 7.86 0.32
C ASP A 338 -25.61 9.31 0.63
N GLY A 339 -24.51 9.78 0.07
CA GLY A 339 -24.04 11.16 0.14
C GLY A 339 -23.12 11.48 1.32
N TYR A 340 -22.70 10.49 2.10
CA TYR A 340 -21.74 10.72 3.19
C TYR A 340 -20.33 11.03 2.64
N ARG A 341 -19.71 12.05 3.19
CA ARG A 341 -18.36 12.53 2.79
C ARG A 341 -17.57 12.96 4.01
N THR A 342 -16.28 12.66 4.01
CA THR A 342 -15.30 13.36 4.84
C THR A 342 -14.78 14.58 4.07
N GLY A 343 -14.13 15.52 4.77
CA GLY A 343 -13.72 16.79 4.18
C GLY A 343 -12.79 16.69 2.96
N ASP A 344 -11.99 15.62 2.90
CA ASP A 344 -11.03 15.35 1.82
C ASP A 344 -11.69 14.93 0.49
N ILE A 345 -12.90 14.39 0.56
CA ILE A 345 -13.69 13.92 -0.60
C ILE A 345 -14.98 14.69 -0.79
N LEU A 346 -15.17 15.79 -0.05
CA LEU A 346 -16.30 16.69 -0.21
C LEU A 346 -16.00 17.64 -1.38
N SER A 347 -16.75 17.53 -2.47
CA SER A 347 -16.71 18.50 -3.56
C SER A 347 -17.53 19.73 -3.19
N GLU A 348 -16.97 20.92 -3.47
CA GLU A 348 -17.73 22.16 -3.50
C GLU A 348 -18.64 22.15 -4.74
N GLY A 349 -19.92 21.90 -4.55
CA GLY A 349 -20.88 21.86 -5.65
C GLY A 349 -22.28 22.07 -5.19
#